data_adbdf9957d93ef7e511c325c4d7118c0
#
_entry.id   adbdf9957d93ef7e511c325c4d7118c0
#
_cell.length_a   1.000
_cell.length_b   1.000
_cell.length_c   1.000
_cell.angle_alpha   90.00
_cell.angle_beta   90.00
_cell.angle_gamma   90.00
#
_symmetry.space_group_name_H-M   'P 1'
#
loop_
_entity.id
_entity.type
_entity.pdbx_description
1 polymer ?
#
loop_
_entity_poly.entity_id
_entity_poly.type
_entity_poly.pdbx_seq_one_letter_code
_entity_poly.pdbx_strand_id
1 'polypeptide(L)'
;MRKGLGKEARLSFLGHALMENKNGWCIDLKVNKATGYAEREAALDMLSRQVRKRVHPKTLGADKGYHASDFVDGLRSMNMTPHIAQAKSRNTSGLDGRTTRHAGYAVSQRIRKRVEEIFGWFKTVGGLRKTRFRGVERTQEYVFMLGAAYNLLRMSQLVPTGGGT
;
A
#
# COMPACT_ATOMS: atom_id res chain seq x y z
N MET A 1 1.99 -15.04 -13.54
CA MET A 1 2.87 -15.15 -12.35
C MET A 1 2.87 -16.59 -11.85
N ARG A 2 4.02 -17.18 -11.56
CA ARG A 2 4.14 -18.48 -10.91
C ARG A 2 4.28 -18.29 -9.40
N LYS A 3 3.47 -18.94 -8.60
CA LYS A 3 3.56 -18.92 -7.12
C LYS A 3 4.67 -19.79 -6.53
N GLY A 4 5.51 -20.42 -7.37
CA GLY A 4 6.62 -21.29 -6.99
C GLY A 4 7.04 -22.19 -8.14
N LEU A 5 8.21 -22.82 -8.00
CA LEU A 5 8.72 -23.83 -8.94
C LEU A 5 7.70 -24.97 -9.08
N GLY A 6 7.39 -25.38 -10.30
CA GLY A 6 6.43 -26.46 -10.60
C GLY A 6 4.94 -26.09 -10.60
N LYS A 7 4.56 -24.83 -10.25
CA LYS A 7 3.16 -24.39 -10.35
C LYS A 7 2.85 -23.72 -11.68
N GLU A 8 1.65 -23.97 -12.18
CA GLU A 8 1.13 -23.40 -13.43
C GLU A 8 1.15 -21.85 -13.37
N ALA A 9 1.56 -21.23 -14.47
CA ALA A 9 1.52 -19.78 -14.62
C ALA A 9 0.07 -19.33 -14.82
N ARG A 10 -0.49 -18.61 -13.86
CA ARG A 10 -1.85 -18.06 -13.96
C ARG A 10 -1.81 -16.59 -14.26
N LEU A 11 -2.70 -16.13 -15.13
CA LEU A 11 -2.98 -14.72 -15.30
C LEU A 11 -3.51 -14.18 -13.96
N SER A 12 -2.82 -13.21 -13.40
CA SER A 12 -3.19 -12.61 -12.12
C SER A 12 -2.95 -11.11 -12.13
N PHE A 13 -3.77 -10.39 -11.37
CA PHE A 13 -3.57 -8.99 -11.09
C PHE A 13 -2.88 -8.83 -9.73
N LEU A 14 -2.10 -7.75 -9.59
CA LEU A 14 -1.59 -7.26 -8.33
C LEU A 14 -2.43 -6.06 -7.90
N GLY A 15 -2.96 -6.11 -6.70
CA GLY A 15 -3.61 -4.97 -6.06
C GLY A 15 -2.63 -4.26 -5.13
N HIS A 16 -2.60 -2.94 -5.21
CA HIS A 16 -1.78 -2.07 -4.36
C HIS A 16 -2.71 -1.14 -3.60
N ALA A 17 -2.41 -0.91 -2.32
CA ALA A 17 -3.16 -0.02 -1.46
C ALA A 17 -2.23 0.98 -0.78
N LEU A 18 -2.61 2.24 -0.80
CA LEU A 18 -2.01 3.30 0.00
C LEU A 18 -2.95 3.61 1.17
N MET A 19 -2.46 3.43 2.39
CA MET A 19 -3.24 3.59 3.62
C MET A 19 -2.72 4.74 4.45
N GLU A 20 -3.61 5.49 5.07
CA GLU A 20 -3.27 6.45 6.12
C GLU A 20 -3.06 5.70 7.44
N ASN A 21 -2.00 6.07 8.18
CA ASN A 21 -1.53 5.30 9.33
C ASN A 21 -2.34 5.54 10.61
N LYS A 22 -2.90 6.73 10.81
CA LYS A 22 -3.56 7.10 12.07
C LYS A 22 -4.91 6.39 12.24
N ASN A 23 -5.77 6.53 11.25
CA ASN A 23 -7.15 6.05 11.29
C ASN A 23 -7.38 4.81 10.41
N GLY A 24 -6.41 4.45 9.55
CA GLY A 24 -6.51 3.30 8.65
C GLY A 24 -7.39 3.55 7.42
N TRP A 25 -7.44 4.80 6.94
CA TRP A 25 -8.13 5.13 5.69
C TRP A 25 -7.41 4.56 4.48
N CYS A 26 -8.17 4.03 3.55
CA CYS A 26 -7.69 3.74 2.21
C CYS A 26 -7.64 5.04 1.41
N ILE A 27 -6.43 5.50 1.09
CA ILE A 27 -6.21 6.78 0.39
C ILE A 27 -6.19 6.58 -1.13
N ASP A 28 -5.59 5.48 -1.59
CA ASP A 28 -5.53 5.16 -3.00
C ASP A 28 -5.39 3.67 -3.23
N LEU A 29 -5.81 3.22 -4.41
CA LEU A 29 -5.76 1.82 -4.84
C LEU A 29 -5.30 1.76 -6.29
N LYS A 30 -4.49 0.75 -6.61
CA LYS A 30 -4.07 0.49 -7.98
C LYS A 30 -4.06 -0.99 -8.27
N VAL A 31 -4.51 -1.36 -9.46
CA VAL A 31 -4.47 -2.73 -9.98
C VAL A 31 -3.57 -2.76 -11.20
N ASN A 32 -2.57 -3.64 -11.18
CA ASN A 32 -1.66 -3.85 -12.31
C ASN A 32 -1.65 -5.32 -12.72
N LYS A 33 -1.17 -5.60 -13.93
CA LYS A 33 -0.74 -6.95 -14.29
C LYS A 33 0.45 -7.34 -13.42
N ALA A 34 0.52 -8.60 -13.01
CA ALA A 34 1.58 -9.09 -12.13
C ALA A 34 2.93 -9.13 -12.86
N THR A 35 3.73 -8.08 -12.73
CA THR A 35 5.12 -7.96 -13.18
C THR A 35 6.05 -7.75 -11.99
N GLY A 36 7.33 -8.10 -12.09
CA GLY A 36 8.26 -8.07 -10.95
C GLY A 36 8.55 -6.68 -10.37
N TYR A 37 8.32 -5.61 -11.13
CA TYR A 37 8.61 -4.21 -10.73
C TYR A 37 7.33 -3.40 -10.42
N ALA A 38 6.15 -3.97 -10.70
CA ALA A 38 4.86 -3.28 -10.62
C ALA A 38 4.56 -2.68 -9.23
N GLU A 39 5.08 -3.26 -8.16
CA GLU A 39 4.78 -2.82 -6.78
C GLU A 39 5.36 -1.43 -6.48
N ARG A 40 6.64 -1.21 -6.80
CA ARG A 40 7.32 0.08 -6.54
C ARG A 40 6.80 1.19 -7.44
N GLU A 41 6.63 0.88 -8.73
CA GLU A 41 6.06 1.83 -9.70
C GLU A 41 4.63 2.23 -9.32
N ALA A 42 3.81 1.27 -8.90
CA ALA A 42 2.45 1.54 -8.44
C ALA A 42 2.42 2.43 -7.20
N ALA A 43 3.33 2.20 -6.24
CA ALA A 43 3.42 3.01 -5.04
C ALA A 43 3.82 4.47 -5.35
N LEU A 44 4.85 4.68 -6.19
CA LEU A 44 5.27 6.03 -6.60
C LEU A 44 4.17 6.75 -7.39
N ASP A 45 3.46 6.05 -8.28
CA ASP A 45 2.35 6.64 -9.03
C ASP A 45 1.18 7.05 -8.11
N MET A 46 0.78 6.18 -7.16
CA MET A 46 -0.25 6.54 -6.17
C MET A 46 0.17 7.76 -5.34
N LEU A 47 1.41 7.82 -4.87
CA LEU A 47 1.94 8.97 -4.12
C LEU A 47 1.97 10.24 -4.96
N SER A 48 2.42 10.15 -6.22
CA SER A 48 2.41 11.28 -7.15
C SER A 48 1.00 11.82 -7.37
N ARG A 49 -0.01 10.95 -7.43
CA ARG A 49 -1.42 11.37 -7.50
C ARG A 49 -1.85 12.13 -6.25
N GLN A 50 -1.38 11.72 -5.05
CA GLN A 50 -1.70 12.46 -3.82
C GLN A 50 -1.04 13.83 -3.79
N VAL A 51 0.24 13.92 -4.18
CA VAL A 51 0.95 15.21 -4.27
C VAL A 51 0.22 16.17 -5.21
N ARG A 52 -0.24 15.70 -6.38
CA ARG A 52 -1.06 16.52 -7.30
C ARG A 52 -2.38 17.00 -6.67
N LYS A 53 -2.96 16.22 -5.75
CA LYS A 53 -4.14 16.59 -4.96
C LYS A 53 -3.80 17.49 -3.75
N ARG A 54 -2.55 17.98 -3.65
CA ARG A 54 -2.04 18.77 -2.52
C ARG A 54 -2.03 18.04 -1.18
N VAL A 55 -2.01 16.71 -1.21
CA VAL A 55 -1.80 15.86 -0.03
C VAL A 55 -0.33 15.47 0.02
N HIS A 56 0.39 15.95 1.02
CA HIS A 56 1.84 15.76 1.17
C HIS A 56 2.15 14.88 2.40
N PRO A 57 2.22 13.54 2.24
CA PRO A 57 2.63 12.66 3.32
C PRO A 57 4.05 12.96 3.76
N LYS A 58 4.32 13.04 5.07
CA LYS A 58 5.68 13.27 5.59
C LYS A 58 6.54 12.02 5.52
N THR A 59 5.93 10.85 5.69
CA THR A 59 6.64 9.58 5.76
C THR A 59 5.86 8.49 5.01
N LEU A 60 6.58 7.52 4.43
CA LEU A 60 5.98 6.31 3.86
C LEU A 60 6.54 5.07 4.55
N GLY A 61 5.66 4.28 5.21
CA GLY A 61 5.98 2.96 5.74
C GLY A 61 5.82 1.89 4.66
N ALA A 62 6.88 1.11 4.38
CA ALA A 62 6.85 0.02 3.42
C ALA A 62 7.67 -1.19 3.90
N ASP A 63 7.44 -2.35 3.29
CA ASP A 63 8.18 -3.56 3.62
C ASP A 63 9.56 -3.60 2.95
N LYS A 64 10.32 -4.67 3.21
CA LYS A 64 11.67 -4.84 2.67
C LYS A 64 11.74 -4.98 1.14
N GLY A 65 10.64 -5.37 0.48
CA GLY A 65 10.56 -5.47 -0.98
C GLY A 65 10.67 -4.11 -1.68
N TYR A 66 10.37 -3.03 -0.94
CA TYR A 66 10.53 -1.65 -1.41
C TYR A 66 11.92 -1.05 -1.11
N HIS A 67 12.82 -1.81 -0.50
CA HIS A 67 14.17 -1.34 -0.19
C HIS A 67 15.07 -1.37 -1.43
N ALA A 68 14.92 -0.37 -2.29
CA ALA A 68 15.69 -0.16 -3.50
C ALA A 68 16.01 1.34 -3.66
N SER A 69 17.20 1.67 -4.19
CA SER A 69 17.68 3.06 -4.29
C SER A 69 16.74 3.94 -5.10
N ASP A 70 16.31 3.46 -6.26
CA ASP A 70 15.37 4.14 -7.15
C ASP A 70 14.06 4.54 -6.44
N PHE A 71 13.53 3.66 -5.60
CA PHE A 71 12.31 3.92 -4.84
C PHE A 71 12.56 4.93 -3.70
N VAL A 72 13.67 4.79 -2.99
CA VAL A 72 14.06 5.73 -1.92
C VAL A 72 14.28 7.14 -2.48
N ASP A 73 14.95 7.25 -3.63
CA ASP A 73 15.20 8.54 -4.29
C ASP A 73 13.91 9.15 -4.83
N GLY A 74 13.00 8.31 -5.37
CA GLY A 74 11.66 8.74 -5.77
C GLY A 74 10.83 9.30 -4.60
N LEU A 75 10.92 8.73 -3.40
CA LEU A 75 10.26 9.28 -2.21
C LEU A 75 10.88 10.60 -1.77
N ARG A 76 12.21 10.68 -1.77
CA ARG A 76 12.93 11.89 -1.39
C ARG A 76 12.66 13.06 -2.35
N SER A 77 12.56 12.80 -3.65
CA SER A 77 12.18 13.83 -4.63
C SER A 77 10.79 14.42 -4.41
N MET A 78 9.90 13.66 -3.75
CA MET A 78 8.59 14.11 -3.31
C MET A 78 8.58 14.66 -1.87
N ASN A 79 9.75 14.92 -1.27
CA ASN A 79 9.93 15.37 0.13
C ASN A 79 9.32 14.40 1.17
N MET A 80 9.34 13.10 0.90
CA MET A 80 8.84 12.08 1.82
C MET A 80 10.01 11.31 2.47
N THR A 81 9.92 11.09 3.77
CA THR A 81 10.91 10.27 4.50
C THR A 81 10.58 8.78 4.34
N PRO A 82 11.51 7.97 3.80
CA PRO A 82 11.28 6.54 3.57
C PRO A 82 11.41 5.73 4.86
N HIS A 83 10.32 5.27 5.45
CA HIS A 83 10.31 4.34 6.56
C HIS A 83 10.18 2.89 6.05
N ILE A 84 11.14 2.45 5.24
CA ILE A 84 11.15 1.14 4.60
C ILE A 84 11.89 0.13 5.50
N ALA A 85 11.35 -1.10 5.63
CA ALA A 85 12.04 -2.16 6.35
C ALA A 85 13.36 -2.54 5.66
N GLN A 86 14.46 -2.59 6.41
CA GLN A 86 15.77 -2.87 5.84
C GLN A 86 15.89 -4.33 5.35
N ALA A 87 16.42 -4.50 4.15
CA ALA A 87 16.88 -5.79 3.68
C ALA A 87 18.26 -6.10 4.33
N LYS A 88 18.51 -7.35 4.68
CA LYS A 88 19.78 -7.77 5.28
C LYS A 88 20.99 -7.69 4.34
N SER A 89 20.77 -7.45 3.04
CA SER A 89 21.83 -7.32 2.05
C SER A 89 22.55 -5.98 2.19
N ARG A 90 23.88 -6.01 2.26
CA ARG A 90 24.74 -4.82 2.40
C ARG A 90 24.72 -3.87 1.20
N ASN A 91 24.20 -4.29 0.04
CA ASN A 91 24.26 -3.53 -1.21
C ASN A 91 22.98 -2.70 -1.51
N THR A 92 22.01 -2.68 -0.63
CA THR A 92 20.82 -1.85 -0.76
C THR A 92 20.99 -0.58 0.05
N SER A 93 21.84 0.30 -0.43
CA SER A 93 22.11 1.59 0.19
C SER A 93 21.12 2.65 -0.30
N GLY A 94 20.38 3.20 0.57
CA GLY A 94 19.47 4.32 0.32
C GLY A 94 18.89 4.82 1.61
N LEU A 95 18.80 3.97 2.65
CA LEU A 95 18.32 4.37 3.96
C LEU A 95 19.49 4.75 4.87
N ASP A 96 19.49 6.01 5.26
CA ASP A 96 20.42 6.55 6.25
C ASP A 96 20.09 6.01 7.65
N GLY A 97 21.12 5.68 8.43
CA GLY A 97 20.99 5.32 9.83
C GLY A 97 20.28 6.37 10.71
N ARG A 98 20.28 7.64 10.29
CA ARG A 98 19.49 8.70 10.94
C ARG A 98 17.99 8.44 10.83
N THR A 99 17.51 7.97 9.67
CA THR A 99 16.10 7.62 9.45
C THR A 99 15.68 6.44 10.31
N THR A 100 16.50 5.38 10.36
CA THR A 100 16.14 4.14 11.06
C THR A 100 16.20 4.24 12.58
N ARG A 101 16.99 5.16 13.12
CA ARG A 101 17.08 5.43 14.58
C ARG A 101 15.98 6.37 15.08
N HIS A 102 15.24 7.03 14.20
CA HIS A 102 14.16 7.91 14.59
C HIS A 102 12.98 7.13 15.18
N ALA A 103 12.40 7.59 16.30
CA ALA A 103 11.29 6.91 16.97
C ALA A 103 10.09 6.66 16.04
N GLY A 104 9.79 7.60 15.14
CA GLY A 104 8.75 7.46 14.12
C GLY A 104 8.95 6.30 13.15
N TYR A 105 10.20 5.87 12.92
CA TYR A 105 10.47 4.70 12.07
C TYR A 105 9.90 3.42 12.69
N ALA A 106 10.16 3.17 13.98
CA ALA A 106 9.65 2.00 14.69
C ALA A 106 8.10 1.97 14.71
N VAL A 107 7.48 3.14 14.92
CA VAL A 107 6.01 3.28 14.85
C VAL A 107 5.52 2.93 13.44
N SER A 108 6.11 3.49 12.39
CA SER A 108 5.74 3.19 11.00
C SER A 108 5.88 1.71 10.66
N GLN A 109 6.95 1.05 11.12
CA GLN A 109 7.16 -0.38 10.88
C GLN A 109 6.11 -1.27 11.56
N ARG A 110 5.59 -0.87 12.70
CA ARG A 110 4.49 -1.56 13.38
C ARG A 110 3.16 -1.34 12.67
N ILE A 111 2.84 -0.08 12.32
CA ILE A 111 1.54 0.30 11.79
C ILE A 111 1.37 -0.11 10.32
N ARG A 112 2.44 -0.18 9.52
CA ARG A 112 2.35 -0.55 8.10
C ARG A 112 1.62 -1.88 7.84
N LYS A 113 1.58 -2.77 8.83
CA LYS A 113 0.86 -4.05 8.74
C LYS A 113 -0.65 -3.89 8.55
N ARG A 114 -1.21 -2.70 8.86
CA ARG A 114 -2.63 -2.41 8.62
C ARG A 114 -3.04 -2.54 7.15
N VAL A 115 -2.10 -2.42 6.22
CA VAL A 115 -2.39 -2.68 4.80
C VAL A 115 -2.84 -4.12 4.55
N GLU A 116 -2.46 -5.06 5.41
CA GLU A 116 -2.92 -6.45 5.32
C GLU A 116 -4.42 -6.58 5.67
N GLU A 117 -4.95 -5.71 6.54
CA GLU A 117 -6.36 -5.71 6.95
C GLU A 117 -7.28 -5.41 5.77
N ILE A 118 -6.98 -4.40 4.96
CA ILE A 118 -7.81 -4.06 3.80
C ILE A 118 -7.79 -5.18 2.76
N PHE A 119 -6.64 -5.80 2.50
CA PHE A 119 -6.56 -6.95 1.60
C PHE A 119 -7.27 -8.18 2.14
N GLY A 120 -7.22 -8.39 3.45
CA GLY A 120 -8.01 -9.42 4.13
C GLY A 120 -9.51 -9.19 3.89
N TRP A 121 -10.00 -7.99 4.13
CA TRP A 121 -11.38 -7.59 3.94
C TRP A 121 -11.81 -7.69 2.46
N PHE A 122 -10.98 -7.24 1.51
CA PHE A 122 -11.25 -7.38 0.08
C PHE A 122 -11.42 -8.84 -0.34
N LYS A 123 -10.64 -9.76 0.22
CA LYS A 123 -10.70 -11.19 -0.11
C LYS A 123 -11.90 -11.90 0.52
N THR A 124 -12.32 -11.48 1.71
CA THR A 124 -13.42 -12.12 2.46
C THR A 124 -14.76 -11.48 2.13
N VAL A 125 -14.96 -10.22 2.48
CA VAL A 125 -16.20 -9.48 2.30
C VAL A 125 -16.34 -8.98 0.86
N GLY A 126 -15.27 -8.42 0.29
CA GLY A 126 -15.26 -7.86 -1.06
C GLY A 126 -15.23 -8.90 -2.20
N GLY A 127 -15.18 -10.18 -1.91
CA GLY A 127 -15.21 -11.24 -2.93
C GLY A 127 -14.01 -11.25 -3.89
N LEU A 128 -12.91 -10.53 -3.59
CA LEU A 128 -11.77 -10.30 -4.49
C LEU A 128 -10.74 -11.44 -4.50
N ARG A 129 -11.06 -12.63 -3.98
CA ARG A 129 -10.17 -13.80 -4.12
C ARG A 129 -9.98 -14.22 -5.57
N LYS A 130 -11.02 -14.02 -6.38
CA LYS A 130 -10.99 -14.20 -7.84
C LYS A 130 -11.77 -13.04 -8.45
N THR A 131 -11.14 -12.28 -9.34
CA THR A 131 -11.89 -11.26 -10.08
C THR A 131 -12.88 -11.93 -11.04
N ARG A 132 -14.08 -11.38 -11.12
CA ARG A 132 -15.11 -11.75 -12.11
C ARG A 132 -15.01 -10.90 -13.38
N PHE A 133 -14.19 -9.88 -13.34
CA PHE A 133 -14.03 -8.91 -14.44
C PHE A 133 -12.85 -9.29 -15.33
N ARG A 134 -13.03 -9.05 -16.62
CA ARG A 134 -11.95 -9.17 -17.61
C ARG A 134 -11.28 -7.81 -17.81
N GLY A 135 -9.95 -7.80 -17.75
CA GLY A 135 -9.13 -6.60 -17.93
C GLY A 135 -8.80 -5.86 -16.63
N VAL A 136 -7.78 -5.01 -16.72
CA VAL A 136 -7.28 -4.20 -15.59
C VAL A 136 -8.31 -3.13 -15.22
N GLU A 137 -8.86 -2.42 -16.19
CA GLU A 137 -9.75 -1.27 -16.00
C GLU A 137 -10.99 -1.62 -15.18
N ARG A 138 -11.77 -2.62 -15.62
CA ARG A 138 -12.96 -3.07 -14.90
C ARG A 138 -12.64 -3.60 -13.51
N THR A 139 -11.49 -4.26 -13.37
CA THR A 139 -11.02 -4.74 -12.05
C THR A 139 -10.63 -3.55 -11.17
N GLN A 140 -10.01 -2.52 -11.74
CA GLN A 140 -9.66 -1.27 -11.03
C GLN A 140 -10.90 -0.52 -10.52
N GLU A 141 -11.91 -0.37 -11.34
CA GLU A 141 -13.19 0.26 -10.95
C GLU A 141 -13.83 -0.47 -9.78
N TYR A 142 -13.89 -1.81 -9.86
CA TYR A 142 -14.42 -2.61 -8.77
C TYR A 142 -13.60 -2.45 -7.48
N VAL A 143 -12.29 -2.43 -7.58
CA VAL A 143 -11.40 -2.21 -6.42
C VAL A 143 -11.59 -0.82 -5.82
N PHE A 144 -11.85 0.21 -6.61
CA PHE A 144 -12.22 1.54 -6.10
C PHE A 144 -13.54 1.52 -5.33
N MET A 145 -14.56 0.84 -5.84
CA MET A 145 -15.84 0.67 -5.14
C MET A 145 -15.65 -0.05 -3.79
N LEU A 146 -14.81 -1.09 -3.76
CA LEU A 146 -14.47 -1.77 -2.52
C LEU A 146 -13.71 -0.86 -1.55
N GLY A 147 -12.80 -0.05 -2.04
CA GLY A 147 -12.09 0.94 -1.21
C GLY A 147 -13.03 1.98 -0.59
N ALA A 148 -14.00 2.46 -1.36
CA ALA A 148 -15.04 3.36 -0.86
C ALA A 148 -15.89 2.68 0.23
N ALA A 149 -16.36 1.46 0.00
CA ALA A 149 -17.11 0.67 0.99
C ALA A 149 -16.31 0.42 2.28
N TYR A 150 -15.01 0.09 2.13
CA TYR A 150 -14.10 -0.07 3.27
C TYR A 150 -13.98 1.23 4.07
N ASN A 151 -13.84 2.38 3.40
CA ASN A 151 -13.76 3.67 4.07
C ASN A 151 -15.06 4.04 4.79
N LEU A 152 -16.22 3.76 4.22
CA LEU A 152 -17.52 3.95 4.90
C LEU A 152 -17.61 3.10 6.17
N LEU A 153 -17.18 1.84 6.12
CA LEU A 153 -17.11 0.97 7.29
C LEU A 153 -16.14 1.54 8.35
N ARG A 154 -14.96 2.03 7.94
CA ARG A 154 -14.02 2.67 8.86
C ARG A 154 -14.60 3.94 9.48
N MET A 155 -15.33 4.74 8.69
CA MET A 155 -15.99 5.94 9.18
C MET A 155 -17.00 5.61 10.29
N SER A 156 -17.84 4.59 10.10
CA SER A 156 -18.80 4.17 11.12
C SER A 156 -18.16 3.72 12.44
N GLN A 157 -16.92 3.16 12.36
CA GLN A 157 -16.16 2.73 13.53
C GLN A 157 -15.43 3.88 14.26
N LEU A 158 -15.18 4.99 13.56
CA LEU A 158 -14.46 6.15 14.10
C LEU A 158 -15.39 7.22 14.67
N VAL A 159 -16.66 7.25 14.22
CA VAL A 159 -17.67 8.11 14.81
C VAL A 159 -18.05 7.53 16.17
N PRO A 160 -17.87 8.28 17.27
CA PRO A 160 -18.36 7.82 18.57
C PRO A 160 -19.86 7.54 18.45
N THR A 161 -20.29 6.33 18.75
CA THR A 161 -21.71 6.07 18.98
C THR A 161 -22.09 6.91 20.18
N GLY A 162 -22.74 8.07 19.93
CA GLY A 162 -23.23 8.93 20.99
C GLY A 162 -24.05 8.06 21.94
N GLY A 163 -23.57 7.94 23.16
CA GLY A 163 -24.29 7.25 24.22
C GLY A 163 -25.64 7.92 24.34
N GLY A 164 -26.68 7.18 23.98
CA GLY A 164 -28.02 7.58 24.36
C GLY A 164 -28.09 7.66 25.89
N THR A 165 -28.31 8.84 26.38
CA THR A 165 -28.76 9.09 27.75
C THR A 165 -30.18 8.57 27.93
#